data_7d8bb86271cdaf3c3a4d562c526e1c2e
#
_entry.id   7d8bb86271cdaf3c3a4d562c526e1c2e
#
_cell.length_a   1.000
_cell.length_b   1.000
_cell.length_c   1.000
_cell.angle_alpha   90.00
_cell.angle_beta   90.00
_cell.angle_gamma   90.00
#
_symmetry.space_group_name_H-M   'P 1'
#
loop_
_entity.id
_entity.type
_entity.pdbx_description
1 polymer ?
#
loop_
_entity_poly.entity_id
_entity_poly.type
_entity_poly.pdbx_seq_one_letter_code
_entity_poly.pdbx_strand_id
1 'polypeptide(L)'
;VNKTGIINYLEDLKLIVVLPEAGNSWYVNSPFYKNRNYEDFVIKELITFVERKYRVISTRHGRSIAGLSMGGYGAIKFGLKYPNYFYLVGSFSGAFNWRQLMDRSRYSVAQSIIEAFGEKKSEHWDRNDVFVLVDSLINKVQPYFYISCGSDDEVEGLLSSNRDFVKLIQSKQIRYEYHELPGGHNWLFWDREIKNFLRLFRECNLR
;
A
#
# COMPACT_ATOMS: atom_id res chain seq x y z
N VAL A 1 -8.39 -7.16 12.25
CA VAL A 1 -7.88 -8.19 13.15
C VAL A 1 -8.77 -9.43 13.11
N ASN A 2 -10.07 -9.31 13.29
CA ASN A 2 -11.00 -10.46 13.39
C ASN A 2 -11.22 -11.25 12.07
N LYS A 3 -10.66 -10.80 10.96
CA LYS A 3 -10.80 -11.43 9.64
C LYS A 3 -9.54 -12.20 9.22
N THR A 4 -8.47 -12.13 10.01
CA THR A 4 -7.17 -12.73 9.69
C THR A 4 -6.55 -13.35 10.92
N GLY A 5 -5.63 -14.31 10.71
CA GLY A 5 -4.83 -14.92 11.78
C GLY A 5 -3.60 -14.07 12.20
N ILE A 6 -3.57 -12.77 11.89
CA ILE A 6 -2.39 -11.92 12.08
C ILE A 6 -1.82 -11.99 13.50
N ILE A 7 -2.65 -12.08 14.53
CA ILE A 7 -2.17 -12.18 15.92
C ILE A 7 -1.29 -13.40 16.09
N ASN A 8 -1.74 -14.58 15.59
CA ASN A 8 -0.96 -15.81 15.68
C ASN A 8 0.33 -15.75 14.85
N TYR A 9 0.31 -15.03 13.72
CA TYR A 9 1.51 -14.88 12.87
C TYR A 9 2.58 -13.99 13.49
N LEU A 10 2.21 -13.20 14.51
CA LEU A 10 3.10 -12.28 15.22
C LEU A 10 3.75 -12.86 16.48
N GLU A 11 3.29 -14.01 16.98
CA GLU A 11 3.69 -14.56 18.28
C GLU A 11 5.21 -14.63 18.49
N ASP A 12 5.97 -14.98 17.45
CA ASP A 12 7.43 -15.08 17.48
C ASP A 12 8.16 -13.83 16.94
N LEU A 13 7.44 -12.78 16.60
CA LEU A 13 8.01 -11.58 15.99
C LEU A 13 8.09 -10.43 16.99
N LYS A 14 9.29 -9.87 17.17
CA LYS A 14 9.47 -8.61 17.91
C LYS A 14 9.02 -7.43 17.05
N LEU A 15 7.71 -7.29 16.86
CA LEU A 15 7.10 -6.37 15.94
C LEU A 15 5.90 -5.66 16.59
N ILE A 16 5.75 -4.38 16.33
CA ILE A 16 4.55 -3.60 16.63
C ILE A 16 3.79 -3.42 15.31
N VAL A 17 2.54 -3.89 15.27
CA VAL A 17 1.64 -3.65 14.15
C VAL A 17 0.68 -2.52 14.50
N VAL A 18 0.62 -1.54 13.64
CA VAL A 18 -0.27 -0.39 13.76
C VAL A 18 -1.28 -0.41 12.63
N LEU A 19 -2.56 -0.40 12.96
CA LEU A 19 -3.68 -0.40 12.01
C LEU A 19 -4.39 0.95 12.09
N PRO A 20 -4.01 1.94 11.25
CA PRO A 20 -4.63 3.24 11.30
C PRO A 20 -6.06 3.21 10.74
N GLU A 21 -6.97 3.93 11.39
CA GLU A 21 -8.27 4.21 10.80
C GLU A 21 -8.10 5.29 9.73
N ALA A 22 -8.47 4.98 8.50
CA ALA A 22 -8.30 5.87 7.37
C ALA A 22 -9.60 6.11 6.57
N GLY A 23 -10.71 5.51 6.98
CA GLY A 23 -11.96 5.58 6.22
C GLY A 23 -11.77 5.26 4.74
N ASN A 24 -12.44 6.00 3.88
CA ASN A 24 -12.32 5.89 2.42
C ASN A 24 -11.42 7.00 1.83
N SER A 25 -10.33 7.35 2.51
CA SER A 25 -9.48 8.50 2.18
C SER A 25 -8.50 8.29 1.04
N TRP A 26 -8.34 7.05 0.56
CA TRP A 26 -7.28 6.69 -0.38
C TRP A 26 -5.86 7.08 0.10
N TYR A 27 -5.71 7.29 1.41
CA TYR A 27 -4.44 7.69 2.03
C TYR A 27 -3.81 8.95 1.42
N VAL A 28 -4.63 9.87 0.88
CA VAL A 28 -4.15 11.14 0.32
C VAL A 28 -4.52 12.31 1.21
N ASN A 29 -3.82 13.42 1.04
CA ASN A 29 -4.27 14.71 1.55
C ASN A 29 -5.27 15.28 0.57
N SER A 30 -6.54 15.36 0.95
CA SER A 30 -7.57 15.88 0.06
C SER A 30 -7.36 17.39 -0.20
N PRO A 31 -7.36 17.83 -1.46
CA PRO A 31 -7.27 19.25 -1.76
C PRO A 31 -8.56 20.02 -1.48
N PHE A 32 -9.66 19.28 -1.21
CA PHE A 32 -11.00 19.83 -1.03
C PHE A 32 -11.41 19.95 0.44
N TYR A 33 -10.84 19.12 1.33
CA TYR A 33 -11.23 19.01 2.73
C TYR A 33 -10.02 19.22 3.64
N LYS A 34 -9.93 20.36 4.32
CA LYS A 34 -8.79 20.76 5.15
C LYS A 34 -8.43 19.79 6.28
N ASN A 35 -9.39 19.00 6.74
CA ASN A 35 -9.23 18.03 7.84
C ASN A 35 -9.07 16.58 7.35
N ARG A 36 -8.89 16.34 6.06
CA ARG A 36 -8.66 15.02 5.48
C ARG A 36 -7.23 14.89 4.93
N ASN A 37 -6.24 15.03 5.82
CA ASN A 37 -4.82 14.96 5.50
C ASN A 37 -4.24 13.60 5.87
N TYR A 38 -4.76 12.53 5.28
CA TYR A 38 -4.41 11.17 5.67
C TYR A 38 -2.99 10.74 5.30
N GLU A 39 -2.40 11.31 4.27
CA GLU A 39 -0.99 11.12 3.96
C GLU A 39 -0.11 11.71 5.07
N ASP A 40 -0.37 12.94 5.48
CA ASP A 40 0.35 13.61 6.57
C ASP A 40 0.10 12.90 7.91
N PHE A 41 -1.13 12.46 8.17
CA PHE A 41 -1.46 11.68 9.35
C PHE A 41 -0.57 10.42 9.44
N VAL A 42 -0.47 9.62 8.39
CA VAL A 42 0.34 8.39 8.42
C VAL A 42 1.83 8.70 8.52
N ILE A 43 2.34 9.60 7.67
CA ILE A 43 3.78 9.80 7.51
C ILE A 43 4.37 10.71 8.59
N LYS A 44 3.66 11.76 8.99
CA LYS A 44 4.18 12.76 9.93
C LYS A 44 3.72 12.53 11.37
N GLU A 45 2.45 12.23 11.57
CA GLU A 45 1.87 12.14 12.91
C GLU A 45 2.00 10.74 13.51
N LEU A 46 1.47 9.71 12.82
CA LEU A 46 1.41 8.36 13.32
C LEU A 46 2.81 7.76 13.54
N ILE A 47 3.69 7.85 12.55
CA ILE A 47 5.07 7.34 12.68
C ILE A 47 5.77 8.03 13.86
N THR A 48 5.70 9.36 13.93
CA THR A 48 6.30 10.13 15.01
C THR A 48 5.72 9.77 16.39
N PHE A 49 4.41 9.58 16.47
CA PHE A 49 3.74 9.16 17.71
C PHE A 49 4.24 7.78 18.18
N VAL A 50 4.30 6.80 17.27
CA VAL A 50 4.76 5.44 17.61
C VAL A 50 6.21 5.46 18.05
N GLU A 51 7.09 6.18 17.36
CA GLU A 51 8.51 6.28 17.70
C GLU A 51 8.78 6.97 19.04
N ARG A 52 7.96 7.92 19.42
CA ARG A 52 8.07 8.60 20.73
C ARG A 52 7.50 7.76 21.87
N LYS A 53 6.44 6.97 21.59
CA LYS A 53 5.71 6.25 22.62
C LYS A 53 6.27 4.85 22.91
N TYR A 54 6.85 4.21 21.92
CA TYR A 54 7.28 2.83 22.00
C TYR A 54 8.76 2.69 21.66
N ARG A 55 9.41 1.67 22.22
CA ARG A 55 10.79 1.33 21.91
C ARG A 55 10.86 0.59 20.58
N VAL A 56 11.12 1.31 19.51
CA VAL A 56 11.21 0.81 18.12
C VAL A 56 12.53 1.21 17.48
N ILE A 57 12.87 0.53 16.39
CA ILE A 57 13.97 0.93 15.51
C ILE A 57 13.45 2.03 14.59
N SER A 58 13.79 3.29 14.84
CA SER A 58 13.28 4.47 14.12
C SER A 58 13.97 4.75 12.78
N THR A 59 14.71 3.77 12.27
CA THR A 59 15.32 3.86 10.94
C THR A 59 14.44 3.18 9.89
N ARG A 60 14.74 3.41 8.61
CA ARG A 60 14.10 2.77 7.48
C ARG A 60 14.03 1.23 7.62
N HIS A 61 15.12 0.60 8.10
CA HIS A 61 15.18 -0.86 8.26
C HIS A 61 14.23 -1.39 9.34
N GLY A 62 13.88 -0.57 10.33
CA GLY A 62 12.88 -0.91 11.34
C GLY A 62 11.43 -0.71 10.92
N ARG A 63 11.16 -0.19 9.71
CA ARG A 63 9.78 0.11 9.26
C ARG A 63 9.41 -0.60 7.97
N SER A 64 8.23 -1.20 8.01
CA SER A 64 7.56 -1.77 6.84
C SER A 64 6.14 -1.22 6.77
N ILE A 65 5.58 -1.22 5.58
CA ILE A 65 4.19 -0.83 5.35
C ILE A 65 3.54 -1.84 4.43
N ALA A 66 2.31 -2.25 4.74
CA ALA A 66 1.55 -3.14 3.86
C ALA A 66 0.05 -2.83 3.93
N GLY A 67 -0.67 -3.23 2.90
CA GLY A 67 -2.10 -3.07 2.87
C GLY A 67 -2.78 -3.89 1.79
N LEU A 68 -4.10 -3.94 1.87
CA LEU A 68 -4.95 -4.63 0.89
C LEU A 68 -5.84 -3.63 0.15
N SER A 69 -6.16 -3.90 -1.11
CA SER A 69 -7.05 -3.08 -1.93
C SER A 69 -6.63 -1.58 -1.93
N MET A 70 -7.48 -0.67 -1.45
CA MET A 70 -7.13 0.74 -1.21
C MET A 70 -5.87 0.89 -0.34
N GLY A 71 -5.70 0.03 0.67
CA GLY A 71 -4.50 0.01 1.53
C GLY A 71 -3.25 -0.46 0.78
N GLY A 72 -3.39 -1.39 -0.17
CA GLY A 72 -2.31 -1.82 -1.07
C GLY A 72 -1.83 -0.69 -1.98
N TYR A 73 -2.78 0.08 -2.54
CA TYR A 73 -2.47 1.31 -3.25
C TYR A 73 -1.71 2.30 -2.34
N GLY A 74 -2.23 2.54 -1.12
CA GLY A 74 -1.60 3.47 -0.17
C GLY A 74 -0.19 3.05 0.20
N ALA A 75 0.05 1.76 0.45
CA ALA A 75 1.36 1.22 0.78
C ALA A 75 2.37 1.44 -0.36
N ILE A 76 2.01 1.09 -1.59
CA ILE A 76 2.86 1.35 -2.78
C ILE A 76 3.14 2.84 -2.95
N LYS A 77 2.10 3.68 -2.88
CA LYS A 77 2.25 5.14 -2.98
C LYS A 77 3.26 5.67 -1.95
N PHE A 78 3.15 5.24 -0.70
CA PHE A 78 4.07 5.69 0.34
C PHE A 78 5.50 5.16 0.13
N GLY A 79 5.65 3.92 -0.32
CA GLY A 79 6.96 3.37 -0.66
C GLY A 79 7.65 4.16 -1.78
N LEU A 80 6.90 4.61 -2.78
CA LEU A 80 7.40 5.41 -3.90
C LEU A 80 7.72 6.86 -3.50
N LYS A 81 6.83 7.51 -2.73
CA LYS A 81 7.01 8.92 -2.30
C LYS A 81 8.04 9.08 -1.19
N TYR A 82 8.12 8.12 -0.28
CA TYR A 82 8.93 8.18 0.94
C TYR A 82 9.88 6.98 1.07
N PRO A 83 10.76 6.73 0.08
CA PRO A 83 11.59 5.52 0.03
C PRO A 83 12.57 5.41 1.20
N ASN A 84 12.91 6.52 1.82
CA ASN A 84 13.78 6.57 3.01
C ASN A 84 13.04 6.20 4.32
N TYR A 85 11.72 6.03 4.29
CA TYR A 85 10.92 5.67 5.46
C TYR A 85 10.74 4.17 5.61
N PHE A 86 10.64 3.43 4.51
CA PHE A 86 10.24 2.02 4.52
C PHE A 86 11.29 1.12 3.86
N TYR A 87 11.59 0.00 4.50
CA TYR A 87 12.48 -1.02 3.93
C TYR A 87 11.70 -2.01 3.06
N LEU A 88 10.55 -2.47 3.55
CA LEU A 88 9.68 -3.44 2.90
C LEU A 88 8.27 -2.86 2.72
N VAL A 89 7.72 -3.00 1.53
CA VAL A 89 6.40 -2.47 1.15
C VAL A 89 5.55 -3.59 0.57
N GLY A 90 4.39 -3.85 1.17
CA GLY A 90 3.47 -4.91 0.77
C GLY A 90 2.17 -4.39 0.16
N SER A 91 1.74 -4.98 -0.97
CA SER A 91 0.45 -4.69 -1.58
C SER A 91 -0.28 -5.98 -1.92
N PHE A 92 -1.47 -6.16 -1.37
CA PHE A 92 -2.33 -7.32 -1.62
C PHE A 92 -3.58 -6.87 -2.36
N SER A 93 -3.74 -7.29 -3.61
CA SER A 93 -4.81 -6.81 -4.52
C SER A 93 -4.90 -5.28 -4.55
N GLY A 94 -3.78 -4.60 -4.79
CA GLY A 94 -3.71 -3.13 -4.73
C GLY A 94 -4.61 -2.45 -5.77
N ALA A 95 -5.40 -1.46 -5.35
CA ALA A 95 -6.33 -0.74 -6.22
C ALA A 95 -5.62 0.35 -7.04
N PHE A 96 -4.71 -0.07 -7.94
CA PHE A 96 -3.94 0.86 -8.79
C PHE A 96 -4.77 1.45 -9.93
N ASN A 97 -5.89 0.82 -10.25
CA ASN A 97 -6.86 1.23 -11.27
C ASN A 97 -7.90 2.24 -10.77
N TRP A 98 -7.60 3.01 -9.73
CA TRP A 98 -8.58 3.91 -9.09
C TRP A 98 -9.25 4.90 -10.08
N ARG A 99 -8.56 5.31 -11.16
CA ARG A 99 -9.17 6.14 -12.23
C ARG A 99 -10.31 5.41 -12.93
N GLN A 100 -10.10 4.13 -13.25
CA GLN A 100 -11.13 3.28 -13.87
C GLN A 100 -12.28 3.00 -12.88
N LEU A 101 -11.95 2.79 -11.60
CA LEU A 101 -12.95 2.61 -10.56
C LEU A 101 -13.81 3.85 -10.33
N MET A 102 -13.30 5.05 -10.54
CA MET A 102 -14.05 6.30 -10.46
C MET A 102 -15.19 6.33 -11.49
N ASP A 103 -14.94 5.80 -12.69
CA ASP A 103 -15.91 5.84 -13.80
C ASP A 103 -16.91 4.67 -13.78
N ARG A 104 -16.52 3.53 -13.20
CA ARG A 104 -17.23 2.26 -13.38
C ARG A 104 -17.69 1.58 -12.10
N SER A 105 -17.28 2.04 -10.95
CA SER A 105 -17.64 1.38 -9.70
C SER A 105 -18.96 1.86 -9.11
N ARG A 106 -19.40 1.19 -8.01
CA ARG A 106 -20.58 1.62 -7.26
C ARG A 106 -20.40 3.05 -6.77
N TYR A 107 -21.51 3.79 -6.70
CA TYR A 107 -21.55 5.21 -6.31
C TYR A 107 -20.66 5.54 -5.10
N SER A 108 -20.67 4.71 -4.03
CA SER A 108 -19.88 4.95 -2.82
C SER A 108 -18.37 4.90 -3.04
N VAL A 109 -17.88 4.02 -3.92
CA VAL A 109 -16.44 3.93 -4.25
C VAL A 109 -16.05 5.09 -5.17
N ALA A 110 -16.81 5.35 -6.23
CA ALA A 110 -16.59 6.47 -7.13
C ALA A 110 -16.59 7.80 -6.36
N GLN A 111 -17.56 8.01 -5.47
CA GLN A 111 -17.65 9.21 -4.64
C GLN A 111 -16.41 9.37 -3.75
N SER A 112 -15.91 8.30 -3.12
CA SER A 112 -14.71 8.36 -2.29
C SER A 112 -13.46 8.74 -3.08
N ILE A 113 -13.35 8.28 -4.34
CA ILE A 113 -12.25 8.63 -5.24
C ILE A 113 -12.34 10.13 -5.62
N ILE A 114 -13.53 10.60 -5.97
CA ILE A 114 -13.77 12.02 -6.27
C ILE A 114 -13.41 12.91 -5.08
N GLU A 115 -13.79 12.53 -3.86
CA GLU A 115 -13.46 13.27 -2.65
C GLU A 115 -11.95 13.29 -2.35
N ALA A 116 -11.25 12.22 -2.71
CA ALA A 116 -9.81 12.09 -2.50
C ALA A 116 -9.00 12.82 -3.58
N PHE A 117 -9.37 12.67 -4.85
CA PHE A 117 -8.54 13.08 -6.00
C PHE A 117 -9.15 14.23 -6.81
N GLY A 118 -10.47 14.45 -6.74
CA GLY A 118 -11.23 15.35 -7.62
C GLY A 118 -11.72 14.66 -8.90
N GLU A 119 -12.74 15.25 -9.53
CA GLU A 119 -13.36 14.70 -10.74
C GLU A 119 -12.48 14.81 -11.99
N LYS A 120 -11.59 15.79 -12.03
CA LYS A 120 -10.82 16.12 -13.23
C LYS A 120 -9.33 15.90 -13.00
N LYS A 121 -8.66 15.45 -14.07
CA LYS A 121 -7.21 15.32 -14.07
C LYS A 121 -6.55 16.64 -13.64
N SER A 122 -5.64 16.53 -12.70
CA SER A 122 -4.90 17.66 -12.13
C SER A 122 -3.51 17.18 -11.68
N GLU A 123 -2.65 18.11 -11.32
CA GLU A 123 -1.34 17.79 -10.72
C GLU A 123 -1.47 16.96 -9.44
N HIS A 124 -2.59 17.09 -8.70
CA HIS A 124 -2.88 16.26 -7.55
C HIS A 124 -3.03 14.78 -7.93
N TRP A 125 -3.60 14.48 -9.10
CA TRP A 125 -3.65 13.11 -9.61
C TRP A 125 -2.26 12.55 -9.83
N ASP A 126 -1.41 13.28 -10.54
CA ASP A 126 -0.06 12.82 -10.89
C ASP A 126 0.83 12.65 -9.65
N ARG A 127 0.66 13.51 -8.64
CA ARG A 127 1.35 13.38 -7.33
C ARG A 127 0.92 12.14 -6.52
N ASN A 128 -0.18 11.50 -6.89
CA ASN A 128 -0.73 10.35 -6.18
C ASN A 128 -0.91 9.10 -7.07
N ASP A 129 -0.57 9.18 -8.36
CA ASP A 129 -0.63 8.03 -9.24
C ASP A 129 0.64 7.19 -9.15
N VAL A 130 0.49 5.93 -8.74
CA VAL A 130 1.63 5.01 -8.55
C VAL A 130 2.42 4.78 -9.85
N PHE A 131 1.76 4.85 -11.02
CA PHE A 131 2.43 4.71 -12.31
C PHE A 131 3.32 5.91 -12.65
N VAL A 132 2.92 7.11 -12.21
CA VAL A 132 3.72 8.34 -12.37
C VAL A 132 4.86 8.38 -11.33
N LEU A 133 4.55 7.99 -10.09
CA LEU A 133 5.49 8.04 -8.98
C LEU A 133 6.69 7.09 -9.12
N VAL A 134 6.59 6.02 -9.92
CA VAL A 134 7.70 5.08 -10.14
C VAL A 134 8.98 5.79 -10.58
N ASP A 135 8.88 6.80 -11.44
CA ASP A 135 10.04 7.54 -11.92
C ASP A 135 10.77 8.31 -10.81
N SER A 136 10.09 8.59 -9.69
CA SER A 136 10.69 9.26 -8.54
C SER A 136 11.72 8.42 -7.80
N LEU A 137 11.75 7.09 -8.02
CA LEU A 137 12.72 6.17 -7.41
C LEU A 137 14.02 6.01 -8.19
N ILE A 138 14.10 6.54 -9.41
CA ILE A 138 15.30 6.43 -10.23
C ILE A 138 16.47 7.10 -9.50
N ASN A 139 17.58 6.36 -9.33
CA ASN A 139 18.78 6.80 -8.61
C ASN A 139 18.57 7.09 -7.10
N LYS A 140 17.53 6.57 -6.49
CA LYS A 140 17.30 6.68 -5.04
C LYS A 140 17.42 5.33 -4.34
N VAL A 141 17.46 5.37 -3.01
CA VAL A 141 17.29 4.18 -2.16
C VAL A 141 15.91 3.58 -2.45
N GLN A 142 15.86 2.29 -2.78
CA GLN A 142 14.63 1.62 -3.14
C GLN A 142 14.15 0.72 -2.01
N PRO A 143 12.87 0.78 -1.62
CA PRO A 143 12.24 -0.29 -0.85
C PRO A 143 12.27 -1.62 -1.60
N TYR A 144 12.05 -2.71 -0.88
CA TYR A 144 11.70 -3.98 -1.52
C TYR A 144 10.18 -4.07 -1.59
N PHE A 145 9.64 -4.34 -2.77
CA PHE A 145 8.20 -4.41 -2.98
C PHE A 145 7.73 -5.87 -3.02
N TYR A 146 6.79 -6.21 -2.14
CA TYR A 146 6.02 -7.44 -2.18
C TYR A 146 4.65 -7.11 -2.76
N ILE A 147 4.31 -7.68 -3.91
CA ILE A 147 3.05 -7.41 -4.60
C ILE A 147 2.35 -8.74 -4.83
N SER A 148 1.10 -8.84 -4.43
CA SER A 148 0.28 -10.01 -4.75
C SER A 148 -1.11 -9.62 -5.23
N CYS A 149 -1.68 -10.46 -6.10
CA CYS A 149 -3.03 -10.31 -6.59
C CYS A 149 -3.66 -11.67 -6.84
N GLY A 150 -4.94 -11.80 -6.52
CA GLY A 150 -5.69 -13.02 -6.82
C GLY A 150 -5.95 -13.16 -8.33
N SER A 151 -5.74 -14.37 -8.89
CA SER A 151 -6.02 -14.64 -10.29
C SER A 151 -7.52 -14.55 -10.63
N ASP A 152 -8.37 -14.71 -9.64
CA ASP A 152 -9.82 -14.68 -9.74
C ASP A 152 -10.41 -13.40 -9.09
N ASP A 153 -9.59 -12.33 -8.96
CA ASP A 153 -10.04 -11.07 -8.38
C ASP A 153 -11.13 -10.45 -9.27
N GLU A 154 -12.32 -10.33 -8.69
CA GLU A 154 -13.53 -9.94 -9.40
C GLU A 154 -13.66 -8.41 -9.57
N VAL A 155 -12.78 -7.61 -8.98
CA VAL A 155 -12.78 -6.15 -9.19
C VAL A 155 -12.25 -5.84 -10.57
N GLU A 156 -13.12 -5.26 -11.40
CA GLU A 156 -12.81 -4.98 -12.79
C GLU A 156 -11.53 -4.14 -12.96
N GLY A 157 -10.63 -4.64 -13.78
CA GLY A 157 -9.36 -3.98 -14.08
C GLY A 157 -8.30 -4.03 -12.98
N LEU A 158 -8.60 -4.62 -11.81
CA LEU A 158 -7.65 -4.64 -10.70
C LEU A 158 -6.46 -5.56 -10.98
N LEU A 159 -6.70 -6.79 -11.41
CA LEU A 159 -5.63 -7.73 -11.77
C LEU A 159 -4.77 -7.18 -12.91
N SER A 160 -5.38 -6.65 -13.97
CA SER A 160 -4.62 -6.06 -15.09
C SER A 160 -3.76 -4.89 -14.65
N SER A 161 -4.27 -4.00 -13.80
CA SER A 161 -3.50 -2.86 -13.30
C SER A 161 -2.33 -3.28 -12.41
N ASN A 162 -2.47 -4.35 -11.62
CA ASN A 162 -1.35 -4.91 -10.86
C ASN A 162 -0.28 -5.50 -11.78
N ARG A 163 -0.66 -6.26 -12.81
CA ARG A 163 0.26 -6.76 -13.84
C ARG A 163 1.00 -5.64 -14.57
N ASP A 164 0.29 -4.57 -14.94
CA ASP A 164 0.88 -3.42 -15.64
C ASP A 164 1.85 -2.65 -14.73
N PHE A 165 1.52 -2.48 -13.46
CA PHE A 165 2.41 -1.88 -12.48
C PHE A 165 3.68 -2.72 -12.29
N VAL A 166 3.56 -4.04 -12.22
CA VAL A 166 4.70 -4.96 -12.11
C VAL A 166 5.60 -4.87 -13.35
N LYS A 167 5.04 -4.86 -14.57
CA LYS A 167 5.82 -4.65 -15.80
C LYS A 167 6.58 -3.32 -15.76
N LEU A 168 5.96 -2.26 -15.27
CA LEU A 168 6.57 -0.95 -15.18
C LEU A 168 7.76 -0.96 -14.22
N ILE A 169 7.60 -1.45 -12.97
CA ILE A 169 8.71 -1.49 -12.00
C ILE A 169 9.83 -2.43 -12.45
N GLN A 170 9.50 -3.51 -13.15
CA GLN A 170 10.47 -4.41 -13.78
C GLN A 170 11.31 -3.66 -14.84
N SER A 171 10.68 -2.90 -15.72
CA SER A 171 11.36 -2.11 -16.76
C SER A 171 12.31 -1.05 -16.18
N LYS A 172 12.03 -0.60 -14.95
CA LYS A 172 12.84 0.37 -14.20
C LYS A 172 13.88 -0.29 -13.27
N GLN A 173 14.00 -1.61 -13.28
CA GLN A 173 14.92 -2.39 -12.44
C GLN A 173 14.73 -2.14 -10.93
N ILE A 174 13.50 -1.86 -10.50
CA ILE A 174 13.12 -1.72 -9.10
C ILE A 174 13.01 -3.13 -8.48
N ARG A 175 13.46 -3.28 -7.24
CA ARG A 175 13.47 -4.58 -6.54
C ARG A 175 12.07 -4.97 -6.07
N TYR A 176 11.57 -6.11 -6.53
CA TYR A 176 10.25 -6.62 -6.15
C TYR A 176 10.17 -8.14 -6.21
N GLU A 177 9.11 -8.69 -5.64
CA GLU A 177 8.54 -9.99 -5.98
C GLU A 177 7.05 -9.82 -6.27
N TYR A 178 6.53 -10.63 -7.20
CA TYR A 178 5.13 -10.62 -7.60
C TYR A 178 4.54 -12.02 -7.51
N HIS A 179 3.42 -12.13 -6.84
CA HIS A 179 2.67 -13.37 -6.66
C HIS A 179 1.25 -13.22 -7.21
N GLU A 180 1.00 -13.86 -8.34
CA GLU A 180 -0.34 -14.03 -8.87
C GLU A 180 -0.80 -15.43 -8.49
N LEU A 181 -1.75 -15.54 -7.57
CA LEU A 181 -2.13 -16.80 -6.94
C LEU A 181 -3.65 -16.98 -6.99
N PRO A 182 -4.16 -18.24 -7.02
CA PRO A 182 -5.60 -18.49 -6.96
C PRO A 182 -6.25 -17.79 -5.77
N GLY A 183 -7.36 -17.07 -6.04
CA GLY A 183 -8.15 -16.34 -5.05
C GLY A 183 -8.76 -15.07 -5.61
N GLY A 184 -9.80 -14.56 -4.93
CA GLY A 184 -10.55 -13.36 -5.28
C GLY A 184 -10.24 -12.19 -4.36
N HIS A 185 -11.04 -11.12 -4.48
CA HIS A 185 -10.93 -9.90 -3.67
C HIS A 185 -11.52 -10.10 -2.27
N ASN A 186 -10.92 -10.97 -1.45
CA ASN A 186 -11.49 -11.40 -0.19
C ASN A 186 -10.46 -11.67 0.91
N TRP A 187 -10.97 -11.77 2.14
CA TRP A 187 -10.15 -11.96 3.32
C TRP A 187 -9.38 -13.27 3.35
N LEU A 188 -9.84 -14.33 2.69
CA LEU A 188 -9.12 -15.60 2.62
C LEU A 188 -7.81 -15.45 1.84
N PHE A 189 -7.86 -14.73 0.72
CA PHE A 189 -6.66 -14.40 -0.06
C PHE A 189 -5.72 -13.52 0.75
N TRP A 190 -6.22 -12.43 1.32
CA TRP A 190 -5.40 -11.45 2.04
C TRP A 190 -4.78 -12.00 3.33
N ASP A 191 -5.46 -12.90 4.04
CA ASP A 191 -4.90 -13.56 5.23
C ASP A 191 -3.67 -14.38 4.88
N ARG A 192 -3.73 -15.16 3.79
CA ARG A 192 -2.59 -15.91 3.26
C ARG A 192 -1.44 -14.97 2.90
N GLU A 193 -1.71 -13.87 2.22
CA GLU A 193 -0.70 -12.93 1.75
C GLU A 193 -0.07 -12.12 2.89
N ILE A 194 -0.83 -11.78 3.92
CA ILE A 194 -0.29 -11.19 5.16
C ILE A 194 0.71 -12.15 5.81
N LYS A 195 0.37 -13.45 5.89
CA LYS A 195 1.27 -14.46 6.45
C LYS A 195 2.57 -14.58 5.64
N ASN A 196 2.48 -14.59 4.31
CA ASN A 196 3.65 -14.65 3.43
C ASN A 196 4.52 -13.39 3.56
N PHE A 197 3.92 -12.22 3.61
CA PHE A 197 4.61 -10.95 3.83
C PHE A 197 5.35 -10.91 5.17
N LEU A 198 4.73 -11.39 6.25
CA LEU A 198 5.38 -11.46 7.58
C LEU A 198 6.54 -12.47 7.60
N ARG A 199 6.45 -13.55 6.83
CA ARG A 199 7.59 -14.48 6.66
C ARG A 199 8.76 -13.78 5.95
N LEU A 200 8.50 -13.07 4.86
CA LEU A 200 9.52 -12.28 4.16
C LEU A 200 10.12 -11.21 5.09
N PHE A 201 9.30 -10.52 5.87
CA PHE A 201 9.76 -9.55 6.87
C PHE A 201 10.74 -10.19 7.85
N ARG A 202 10.43 -11.40 8.37
CA ARG A 202 11.32 -12.17 9.25
C ARG A 202 12.67 -12.45 8.59
N GLU A 203 12.66 -12.95 7.37
CA GLU A 203 13.86 -13.29 6.60
C GLU A 203 14.76 -12.06 6.35
N CYS A 204 14.14 -10.91 6.08
CA CYS A 204 14.86 -9.64 5.88
C CYS A 204 15.48 -9.09 7.15
N ASN A 205 14.93 -9.37 8.33
CA ASN A 205 15.43 -8.85 9.62
C ASN A 205 16.37 -9.82 10.37
N LEU A 206 16.56 -11.03 9.87
CA LEU A 206 17.52 -12.00 10.41
C LEU A 206 18.91 -11.91 9.75
N ARG A 207 19.05 -11.07 8.73
CA ARG A 207 20.31 -10.78 8.04
C ARG A 207 20.90 -9.45 8.50
#